data_18e78a0107384de222505325bd1e59ba
#
_entry.id   18e78a0107384de222505325bd1e59ba
#
_cell.length_a   1.000
_cell.length_b   1.000
_cell.length_c   1.000
_cell.angle_alpha   90.00
_cell.angle_beta   90.00
_cell.angle_gamma   90.00
#
_symmetry.space_group_name_H-M   'P 1'
#
loop_
_entity.id
_entity.type
_entity.pdbx_description
1 polymer ?
#
loop_
_entity_poly.entity_id
_entity_poly.type
_entity_poly.pdbx_seq_one_letter_code
_entity_poly.pdbx_strand_id
1 'polypeptide(L)'
;MNVSTANAAADPAVLFQAHMQAELEADLEGTMATMATMVAEPHLLNLASGTGGEGAQGVRDFYATHLIGQFFPADVEFIPISRTVDGERLVDEMVIRFTHTEPIGHLLPGVPATGRRVEMALVVIVGVQDGKVAYEHIYWDQAGLLAQLGLFDPAGLPVDPTTASRLLAWTDKG
;
A
#
# COMPACT_ATOMS: atom_id res chain seq x y z
N MET A 1 42.13 -18.87 -5.54
CA MET A 1 41.38 -17.89 -4.72
C MET A 1 40.12 -17.53 -5.50
N ASN A 2 39.00 -18.20 -5.15
CA ASN A 2 37.70 -17.85 -5.73
C ASN A 2 37.16 -16.67 -4.95
N VAL A 3 37.14 -15.50 -5.60
CA VAL A 3 36.38 -14.36 -5.11
C VAL A 3 34.92 -14.67 -5.41
N SER A 4 34.18 -15.07 -4.39
CA SER A 4 32.72 -15.14 -4.44
C SER A 4 32.21 -13.72 -4.70
N THR A 5 31.74 -13.46 -5.90
CA THR A 5 30.93 -12.27 -6.18
C THR A 5 29.61 -12.45 -5.43
N ALA A 6 29.55 -11.94 -4.21
CA ALA A 6 28.29 -11.73 -3.53
C ALA A 6 27.44 -10.87 -4.47
N ASN A 7 26.38 -11.44 -5.00
CA ASN A 7 25.37 -10.71 -5.73
C ASN A 7 24.84 -9.65 -4.76
N ALA A 8 25.11 -8.37 -5.03
CA ALA A 8 24.59 -7.30 -4.19
C ALA A 8 23.06 -7.46 -4.22
N ALA A 9 22.49 -7.80 -3.07
CA ALA A 9 21.04 -7.90 -2.94
C ALA A 9 20.44 -6.56 -3.40
N ALA A 10 19.40 -6.61 -4.22
CA ALA A 10 18.73 -5.39 -4.67
C ALA A 10 18.24 -4.62 -3.44
N ASP A 11 18.49 -3.32 -3.42
CA ASP A 11 18.03 -2.45 -2.33
C ASP A 11 16.49 -2.51 -2.26
N PRO A 12 15.90 -2.94 -1.13
CA PRO A 12 14.44 -3.03 -1.00
C PRO A 12 13.72 -1.71 -1.28
N ALA A 13 14.34 -0.57 -0.99
CA ALA A 13 13.74 0.73 -1.25
C ALA A 13 13.66 1.03 -2.76
N VAL A 14 14.68 0.67 -3.52
CA VAL A 14 14.70 0.84 -4.99
C VAL A 14 13.71 -0.13 -5.64
N LEU A 15 13.68 -1.37 -5.17
CA LEU A 15 12.73 -2.36 -5.66
C LEU A 15 11.28 -1.95 -5.41
N PHE A 16 10.97 -1.53 -4.20
CA PHE A 16 9.61 -1.11 -3.83
C PHE A 16 9.18 0.16 -4.59
N GLN A 17 10.10 1.09 -4.82
CA GLN A 17 9.81 2.26 -5.66
C GLN A 17 9.46 1.87 -7.10
N ALA A 18 10.19 0.93 -7.69
CA ALA A 18 9.89 0.42 -9.03
C ALA A 18 8.54 -0.32 -9.08
N HIS A 19 8.21 -1.07 -8.02
CA HIS A 19 6.93 -1.76 -7.87
C HIS A 19 5.76 -0.76 -7.83
N MET A 20 5.79 0.20 -6.92
CA MET A 20 4.79 1.27 -6.80
C MET A 20 4.63 2.08 -8.09
N GLN A 21 5.73 2.34 -8.81
CA GLN A 21 5.67 3.07 -10.07
C GLN A 21 4.88 2.28 -11.12
N ALA A 22 5.11 0.96 -11.24
CA ALA A 22 4.38 0.11 -12.17
C ALA A 22 2.88 0.06 -11.85
N GLU A 23 2.52 0.02 -10.56
CA GLU A 23 1.12 0.10 -10.11
C GLU A 23 0.45 1.42 -10.50
N LEU A 24 1.12 2.56 -10.27
CA LEU A 24 0.61 3.89 -10.62
C LEU A 24 0.47 4.08 -12.14
N GLU A 25 1.30 3.42 -12.93
CA GLU A 25 1.24 3.41 -14.40
C GLU A 25 0.23 2.41 -14.95
N ALA A 26 -0.46 1.67 -14.08
CA ALA A 26 -1.38 0.58 -14.46
C ALA A 26 -0.70 -0.52 -15.31
N ASP A 27 0.60 -0.74 -15.09
CA ASP A 27 1.39 -1.76 -15.77
C ASP A 27 1.37 -3.08 -14.98
N LEU A 28 0.39 -3.95 -15.28
CA LEU A 28 0.26 -5.25 -14.62
C LEU A 28 1.51 -6.13 -14.80
N GLU A 29 2.07 -6.17 -16.00
CA GLU A 29 3.23 -7.03 -16.27
C GLU A 29 4.48 -6.48 -15.58
N GLY A 30 4.66 -5.16 -15.55
CA GLY A 30 5.72 -4.49 -14.76
C GLY A 30 5.57 -4.75 -13.28
N THR A 31 4.37 -4.61 -12.72
CA THR A 31 4.06 -4.92 -11.32
C THR A 31 4.42 -6.38 -11.00
N MET A 32 3.92 -7.33 -11.78
CA MET A 32 4.21 -8.76 -11.59
C MET A 32 5.69 -9.10 -11.82
N ALA A 33 6.40 -8.37 -12.67
CA ALA A 33 7.83 -8.57 -12.89
C ALA A 33 8.69 -8.21 -11.66
N THR A 34 8.19 -7.34 -10.79
CA THR A 34 8.84 -7.00 -9.51
C THR A 34 8.50 -7.96 -8.37
N MET A 35 7.42 -8.76 -8.53
CA MET A 35 6.99 -9.74 -7.54
C MET A 35 7.78 -11.05 -7.64
N ALA A 36 7.92 -11.73 -6.50
CA ALA A 36 8.58 -13.02 -6.41
C ALA A 36 7.62 -14.15 -6.81
N THR A 37 7.60 -14.47 -8.10
CA THR A 37 6.75 -15.57 -8.62
C THR A 37 7.25 -16.98 -8.28
N MET A 38 8.49 -17.10 -7.77
CA MET A 38 9.17 -18.35 -7.47
C MET A 38 9.32 -18.62 -5.98
N VAL A 39 8.88 -17.73 -5.09
CA VAL A 39 8.85 -18.03 -3.65
C VAL A 39 7.66 -18.92 -3.33
N ALA A 40 7.77 -19.67 -2.22
CA ALA A 40 6.80 -20.71 -1.88
C ALA A 40 5.37 -20.17 -1.74
N GLU A 41 5.19 -18.92 -1.30
CA GLU A 41 3.87 -18.30 -1.09
C GLU A 41 3.94 -16.77 -1.18
N PRO A 42 4.07 -16.17 -2.39
CA PRO A 42 3.94 -14.72 -2.52
C PRO A 42 2.53 -14.29 -2.12
N HIS A 43 2.39 -13.19 -1.40
CA HIS A 43 1.07 -12.71 -0.99
C HIS A 43 1.03 -11.19 -0.80
N LEU A 44 -0.16 -10.64 -0.95
CA LEU A 44 -0.50 -9.27 -0.61
C LEU A 44 -1.74 -9.29 0.27
N LEU A 45 -1.73 -8.52 1.36
CA LEU A 45 -2.89 -8.43 2.24
C LEU A 45 -3.11 -7.00 2.74
N ASN A 46 -4.27 -6.47 2.42
CA ASN A 46 -4.82 -5.24 2.98
C ASN A 46 -5.55 -5.59 4.29
N LEU A 47 -4.89 -5.38 5.43
CA LEU A 47 -5.37 -5.87 6.73
C LEU A 47 -6.72 -5.26 7.15
N ALA A 48 -6.96 -4.01 6.78
CA ALA A 48 -8.17 -3.29 7.20
C ALA A 48 -9.42 -3.68 6.39
N SER A 49 -9.28 -3.98 5.10
CA SER A 49 -10.40 -4.39 4.23
C SER A 49 -10.53 -5.90 4.05
N GLY A 50 -9.46 -6.66 4.38
CA GLY A 50 -9.37 -8.10 4.14
C GLY A 50 -9.22 -8.47 2.67
N THR A 51 -8.88 -7.50 1.80
CA THR A 51 -8.62 -7.75 0.38
C THR A 51 -7.17 -8.14 0.15
N GLY A 52 -6.88 -8.86 -0.93
CA GLY A 52 -5.52 -9.28 -1.25
C GLY A 52 -5.50 -10.51 -2.15
N GLY A 53 -4.33 -11.12 -2.26
CA GLY A 53 -4.12 -12.33 -3.05
C GLY A 53 -3.04 -13.23 -2.46
N GLU A 54 -3.20 -14.54 -2.60
CA GLU A 54 -2.25 -15.55 -2.13
C GLU A 54 -1.74 -16.38 -3.33
N GLY A 55 -0.44 -16.68 -3.33
CA GLY A 55 0.24 -17.32 -4.44
C GLY A 55 0.35 -16.41 -5.66
N ALA A 56 1.20 -16.78 -6.62
CA ALA A 56 1.46 -15.95 -7.81
C ALA A 56 0.19 -15.61 -8.61
N GLN A 57 -0.72 -16.58 -8.76
CA GLN A 57 -1.96 -16.36 -9.49
C GLN A 57 -2.93 -15.48 -8.71
N GLY A 58 -3.11 -15.72 -7.39
CA GLY A 58 -4.01 -14.91 -6.56
C GLY A 58 -3.55 -13.45 -6.46
N VAL A 59 -2.24 -13.20 -6.34
CA VAL A 59 -1.68 -11.85 -6.37
C VAL A 59 -1.92 -11.19 -7.73
N ARG A 60 -1.67 -11.91 -8.84
CA ARG A 60 -1.95 -11.39 -10.18
C ARG A 60 -3.42 -11.02 -10.38
N ASP A 61 -4.33 -11.90 -9.96
CA ASP A 61 -5.78 -11.68 -10.09
C ASP A 61 -6.23 -10.48 -9.26
N PHE A 62 -5.65 -10.32 -8.06
CA PHE A 62 -5.88 -9.14 -7.22
C PHE A 62 -5.47 -7.85 -7.92
N TYR A 63 -4.25 -7.76 -8.43
CA TYR A 63 -3.77 -6.58 -9.16
C TYR A 63 -4.61 -6.30 -10.41
N ALA A 64 -4.87 -7.32 -11.21
CA ALA A 64 -5.67 -7.17 -12.44
C ALA A 64 -7.09 -6.67 -12.17
N THR A 65 -7.68 -7.06 -11.02
CA THR A 65 -9.08 -6.76 -10.70
C THR A 65 -9.25 -5.49 -9.88
N HIS A 66 -8.32 -5.20 -8.95
CA HIS A 66 -8.53 -4.20 -7.91
C HIS A 66 -7.57 -3.02 -7.95
N LEU A 67 -6.38 -3.15 -8.56
CA LEU A 67 -5.39 -2.08 -8.57
C LEU A 67 -5.20 -1.47 -9.95
N ILE A 68 -5.01 -2.29 -10.98
CA ILE A 68 -4.67 -1.78 -12.31
C ILE A 68 -5.84 -0.98 -12.89
N GLY A 69 -5.59 0.33 -13.10
CA GLY A 69 -6.61 1.28 -13.58
C GLY A 69 -7.61 1.76 -12.53
N GLN A 70 -7.49 1.30 -11.27
CA GLN A 70 -8.36 1.70 -10.15
C GLN A 70 -7.57 1.89 -8.85
N PHE A 71 -6.28 2.20 -8.94
CA PHE A 71 -5.40 2.26 -7.78
C PHE A 71 -5.86 3.35 -6.80
N PHE A 72 -5.91 4.59 -7.27
CA PHE A 72 -6.47 5.73 -6.53
C PHE A 72 -7.03 6.76 -7.50
N PRO A 73 -7.93 7.66 -7.04
CA PRO A 73 -8.36 8.83 -7.80
C PRO A 73 -7.19 9.69 -8.27
N ALA A 74 -7.39 10.43 -9.38
CA ALA A 74 -6.34 11.20 -10.04
C ALA A 74 -5.73 12.33 -9.17
N ASP A 75 -6.41 12.73 -8.10
CA ASP A 75 -5.95 13.76 -7.15
C ASP A 75 -5.20 13.16 -5.93
N VAL A 76 -4.81 11.88 -5.99
CA VAL A 76 -4.09 11.25 -4.88
C VAL A 76 -2.73 11.89 -4.64
N GLU A 77 -2.45 12.15 -3.37
CA GLU A 77 -1.15 12.61 -2.88
C GLU A 77 -0.58 11.55 -1.92
N PHE A 78 0.66 11.13 -2.14
CA PHE A 78 1.42 10.29 -1.22
C PHE A 78 2.43 11.17 -0.47
N ILE A 79 2.26 11.31 0.83
CA ILE A 79 3.08 12.15 1.71
C ILE A 79 3.92 11.22 2.58
N PRO A 80 5.22 11.04 2.28
CA PRO A 80 6.09 10.15 3.06
C PRO A 80 6.29 10.71 4.48
N ILE A 81 6.25 9.84 5.47
CA ILE A 81 6.53 10.15 6.88
C ILE A 81 7.86 9.54 7.30
N SER A 82 7.99 8.23 7.18
CA SER A 82 9.23 7.53 7.53
C SER A 82 9.41 6.28 6.69
N ARG A 83 10.67 5.89 6.48
CA ARG A 83 11.04 4.62 5.85
C ARG A 83 12.14 3.95 6.64
N THR A 84 11.97 2.67 6.91
CA THR A 84 12.98 1.83 7.54
C THR A 84 13.27 0.63 6.64
N VAL A 85 14.55 0.36 6.42
CA VAL A 85 15.01 -0.83 5.70
C VAL A 85 15.93 -1.62 6.63
N ASP A 86 15.67 -2.89 6.79
CA ASP A 86 16.51 -3.83 7.54
C ASP A 86 16.61 -5.16 6.77
N GLY A 87 17.77 -5.41 6.19
CA GLY A 87 18.03 -6.59 5.36
C GLY A 87 17.06 -6.67 4.16
N GLU A 88 16.23 -7.70 4.18
CA GLU A 88 15.22 -7.96 3.12
C GLU A 88 13.83 -7.46 3.47
N ARG A 89 13.72 -6.51 4.40
CA ARG A 89 12.43 -5.93 4.80
C ARG A 89 12.46 -4.41 4.70
N LEU A 90 11.35 -3.86 4.21
CA LEU A 90 11.08 -2.44 4.21
C LEU A 90 9.78 -2.17 4.97
N VAL A 91 9.77 -1.13 5.79
CA VAL A 91 8.56 -0.55 6.37
C VAL A 91 8.46 0.89 5.88
N ASP A 92 7.36 1.22 5.23
CA ASP A 92 7.08 2.55 4.70
C ASP A 92 5.84 3.13 5.37
N GLU A 93 5.99 4.28 6.00
CA GLU A 93 4.91 5.02 6.65
C GLU A 93 4.63 6.28 5.85
N MET A 94 3.37 6.51 5.51
CA MET A 94 2.93 7.65 4.73
C MET A 94 1.54 8.11 5.13
N VAL A 95 1.18 9.31 4.74
CA VAL A 95 -0.20 9.78 4.70
C VAL A 95 -0.62 9.87 3.24
N ILE A 96 -1.80 9.35 2.92
CA ILE A 96 -2.42 9.52 1.61
C ILE A 96 -3.63 10.44 1.71
N ARG A 97 -3.78 11.29 0.69
CA ARG A 97 -4.91 12.20 0.53
C ARG A 97 -5.54 12.01 -0.82
N PHE A 98 -6.85 11.99 -0.90
CA PHE A 98 -7.58 11.94 -2.16
C PHE A 98 -9.04 12.38 -1.96
N THR A 99 -9.74 12.66 -3.05
CA THR A 99 -11.19 12.80 -3.05
C THR A 99 -11.80 11.50 -3.57
N HIS A 100 -12.69 10.87 -2.81
CA HIS A 100 -13.31 9.58 -3.17
C HIS A 100 -14.33 9.78 -4.31
N THR A 101 -13.85 10.04 -5.52
CA THR A 101 -14.62 10.32 -6.74
C THR A 101 -14.99 9.08 -7.54
N GLU A 102 -14.40 7.94 -7.21
CA GLU A 102 -14.61 6.65 -7.88
C GLU A 102 -14.51 5.49 -6.86
N PRO A 103 -15.06 4.31 -7.15
CA PRO A 103 -14.89 3.15 -6.29
C PRO A 103 -13.42 2.72 -6.17
N ILE A 104 -12.94 2.43 -4.97
CA ILE A 104 -11.59 1.95 -4.69
C ILE A 104 -11.69 0.56 -4.05
N GLY A 105 -11.76 -0.48 -4.89
CA GLY A 105 -12.14 -1.83 -4.47
C GLY A 105 -11.21 -2.48 -3.44
N HIS A 106 -9.92 -2.11 -3.42
CA HIS A 106 -8.96 -2.64 -2.45
C HIS A 106 -9.08 -1.99 -1.06
N LEU A 107 -9.45 -0.71 -0.98
CA LEU A 107 -9.68 0.01 0.28
C LEU A 107 -11.12 -0.14 0.81
N LEU A 108 -12.07 -0.05 -0.10
CA LEU A 108 -13.50 0.15 0.17
C LEU A 108 -14.34 -0.79 -0.70
N PRO A 109 -14.22 -2.13 -0.54
CA PRO A 109 -14.95 -3.09 -1.36
C PRO A 109 -16.46 -2.83 -1.29
N GLY A 110 -17.08 -2.66 -2.47
CA GLY A 110 -18.52 -2.43 -2.59
C GLY A 110 -19.03 -1.04 -2.22
N VAL A 111 -18.15 -0.10 -1.88
CA VAL A 111 -18.54 1.27 -1.53
C VAL A 111 -18.50 2.15 -2.78
N PRO A 112 -19.64 2.77 -3.18
CA PRO A 112 -19.67 3.72 -4.29
C PRO A 112 -19.00 5.05 -3.92
N ALA A 113 -18.58 5.81 -4.93
CA ALA A 113 -18.00 7.14 -4.75
C ALA A 113 -18.86 8.04 -3.85
N THR A 114 -18.23 8.69 -2.86
CA THR A 114 -18.92 9.58 -1.92
C THR A 114 -18.68 11.07 -2.22
N GLY A 115 -17.70 11.40 -3.06
CA GLY A 115 -17.24 12.76 -3.34
C GLY A 115 -16.54 13.43 -2.15
N ARG A 116 -16.29 12.72 -1.05
CA ARG A 116 -15.66 13.27 0.15
C ARG A 116 -14.15 13.20 0.08
N ARG A 117 -13.49 14.20 0.67
CA ARG A 117 -12.04 14.20 0.86
C ARG A 117 -11.65 13.24 2.00
N VAL A 118 -10.57 12.53 1.78
CA VAL A 118 -9.96 11.58 2.72
C VAL A 118 -8.52 11.98 2.98
N GLU A 119 -8.09 11.81 4.23
CA GLU A 119 -6.72 11.86 4.66
C GLU A 119 -6.49 10.72 5.64
N MET A 120 -5.64 9.76 5.31
CA MET A 120 -5.40 8.61 6.19
C MET A 120 -3.94 8.22 6.24
N ALA A 121 -3.46 7.83 7.42
CA ALA A 121 -2.15 7.22 7.61
C ALA A 121 -2.18 5.77 7.11
N LEU A 122 -1.12 5.37 6.44
CA LEU A 122 -0.94 4.06 5.85
C LEU A 122 0.47 3.55 6.15
N VAL A 123 0.58 2.29 6.51
CA VAL A 123 1.86 1.59 6.69
C VAL A 123 1.89 0.40 5.75
N VAL A 124 2.96 0.30 4.98
CA VAL A 124 3.24 -0.85 4.11
C VAL A 124 4.46 -1.58 4.67
N ILE A 125 4.34 -2.87 4.90
CA ILE A 125 5.47 -3.76 5.23
C ILE A 125 5.72 -4.63 4.01
N VAL A 126 6.92 -4.50 3.44
CA VAL A 126 7.35 -5.23 2.25
C VAL A 126 8.44 -6.22 2.63
N GLY A 127 8.25 -7.47 2.30
CA GLY A 127 9.31 -8.48 2.36
C GLY A 127 9.90 -8.70 0.97
N VAL A 128 11.22 -8.77 0.91
CA VAL A 128 11.99 -9.01 -0.33
C VAL A 128 12.68 -10.37 -0.23
N GLN A 129 12.64 -11.12 -1.31
CA GLN A 129 13.37 -12.36 -1.44
C GLN A 129 13.95 -12.46 -2.85
N ASP A 130 15.24 -12.81 -2.96
CA ASP A 130 15.96 -12.95 -4.24
C ASP A 130 15.81 -11.70 -5.15
N GLY A 131 15.78 -10.50 -4.55
CA GLY A 131 15.62 -9.24 -5.26
C GLY A 131 14.24 -8.99 -5.86
N LYS A 132 13.21 -9.63 -5.31
CA LYS A 132 11.79 -9.47 -5.68
C LYS A 132 10.93 -9.23 -4.45
N VAL A 133 9.81 -8.53 -4.62
CA VAL A 133 8.79 -8.39 -3.59
C VAL A 133 8.14 -9.75 -3.36
N ALA A 134 8.31 -10.29 -2.16
CA ALA A 134 7.75 -11.58 -1.77
C ALA A 134 6.38 -11.43 -1.12
N TYR A 135 6.18 -10.36 -0.38
CA TYR A 135 4.88 -10.05 0.20
C TYR A 135 4.74 -8.57 0.52
N GLU A 136 3.47 -8.14 0.66
CA GLU A 136 3.07 -6.84 1.16
C GLU A 136 1.96 -7.00 2.19
N HIS A 137 2.13 -6.36 3.34
CA HIS A 137 1.10 -6.21 4.36
C HIS A 137 0.80 -4.74 4.54
N ILE A 138 -0.44 -4.34 4.28
CA ILE A 138 -0.84 -2.94 4.22
C ILE A 138 -1.86 -2.66 5.31
N TYR A 139 -1.60 -1.63 6.10
CA TYR A 139 -2.36 -1.25 7.30
C TYR A 139 -2.84 0.18 7.20
N TRP A 140 -4.07 0.43 7.59
CA TRP A 140 -4.63 1.77 7.78
C TRP A 140 -5.76 1.78 8.81
N ASP A 141 -6.20 2.97 9.21
CA ASP A 141 -7.36 3.15 10.10
C ASP A 141 -8.66 3.10 9.29
N GLN A 142 -9.27 1.91 9.20
CA GLN A 142 -10.54 1.73 8.50
C GLN A 142 -11.70 2.48 9.16
N ALA A 143 -11.73 2.55 10.47
CA ALA A 143 -12.81 3.23 11.19
C ALA A 143 -12.77 4.74 10.92
N GLY A 144 -11.58 5.35 10.99
CA GLY A 144 -11.37 6.74 10.64
C GLY A 144 -11.70 7.03 9.17
N LEU A 145 -11.30 6.15 8.24
CA LEU A 145 -11.64 6.26 6.83
C LEU A 145 -13.16 6.27 6.62
N LEU A 146 -13.89 5.31 7.18
CA LEU A 146 -15.35 5.21 7.06
C LEU A 146 -16.05 6.41 7.68
N ALA A 147 -15.55 6.95 8.80
CA ALA A 147 -16.07 8.15 9.43
C ALA A 147 -15.91 9.39 8.55
N GLN A 148 -14.73 9.60 7.94
CA GLN A 148 -14.47 10.70 7.00
C GLN A 148 -15.41 10.63 5.79
N LEU A 149 -15.70 9.42 5.30
CA LEU A 149 -16.62 9.20 4.19
C LEU A 149 -18.10 9.33 4.58
N GLY A 150 -18.41 9.46 5.89
CA GLY A 150 -19.79 9.53 6.41
C GLY A 150 -20.56 8.22 6.30
N LEU A 151 -19.85 7.11 6.23
CA LEU A 151 -20.40 5.76 6.20
C LEU A 151 -20.51 5.15 7.61
N PHE A 152 -19.92 5.82 8.59
CA PHE A 152 -19.86 5.40 9.98
C PHE A 152 -19.93 6.62 10.89
N ASP A 153 -20.77 6.58 11.94
CA ASP A 153 -20.84 7.60 12.97
C ASP A 153 -19.90 7.24 14.13
N PRO A 154 -18.81 8.00 14.34
CA PRO A 154 -17.87 7.74 15.42
C PRO A 154 -18.36 8.19 16.80
N ALA A 155 -19.53 8.84 16.93
CA ALA A 155 -20.01 9.39 18.19
C ALA A 155 -20.10 8.33 19.29
N GLY A 156 -19.43 8.57 20.41
CA GLY A 156 -19.36 7.65 21.55
C GLY A 156 -18.41 6.46 21.40
N LEU A 157 -17.63 6.40 20.32
CA LEU A 157 -16.64 5.37 20.05
C LEU A 157 -15.22 5.96 20.10
N PRO A 158 -14.18 5.16 20.41
CA PRO A 158 -12.79 5.61 20.44
C PRO A 158 -12.20 5.71 19.02
N VAL A 159 -12.82 6.49 18.16
CA VAL A 159 -12.42 6.72 16.76
C VAL A 159 -12.20 8.21 16.55
N ASP A 160 -10.99 8.57 16.12
CA ASP A 160 -10.63 9.95 15.77
C ASP A 160 -10.26 10.01 14.27
N PRO A 161 -11.16 10.52 13.40
CA PRO A 161 -10.90 10.59 11.97
C PRO A 161 -9.84 11.63 11.57
N THR A 162 -9.26 12.36 12.54
CA THR A 162 -8.25 13.40 12.31
C THR A 162 -6.82 12.95 12.60
N THR A 163 -6.60 11.67 12.90
CA THR A 163 -5.29 11.13 13.30
C THR A 163 -4.19 11.37 12.27
N ALA A 164 -4.49 11.26 10.98
CA ALA A 164 -3.53 11.52 9.90
C ALA A 164 -3.09 12.99 9.87
N SER A 165 -4.02 13.94 9.98
CA SER A 165 -3.71 15.37 10.06
C SER A 165 -2.83 15.70 11.27
N ARG A 166 -3.08 15.03 12.39
CA ARG A 166 -2.26 15.20 13.59
C ARG A 166 -0.85 14.66 13.42
N LEU A 167 -0.70 13.52 12.76
CA LEU A 167 0.60 12.94 12.43
C LEU A 167 1.41 13.91 11.57
N LEU A 168 0.83 14.44 10.50
CA LEU A 168 1.48 15.44 9.63
C LEU A 168 1.91 16.69 10.39
N ALA A 169 1.07 17.20 11.28
CA ALA A 169 1.39 18.39 12.09
C ALA A 169 2.58 18.16 13.04
N TRP A 170 2.97 16.92 13.33
CA TRP A 170 4.16 16.61 14.12
C TRP A 170 5.40 16.47 13.25
N THR A 171 5.28 15.92 12.05
CA THR A 171 6.41 15.77 11.12
C THR A 171 6.88 17.09 10.53
N ASP A 172 5.98 18.06 10.34
CA ASP A 172 6.32 19.43 9.88
C ASP A 172 7.13 20.26 10.91
N LYS A 173 7.30 19.76 12.13
CA LYS A 173 8.02 20.45 13.22
C LYS A 173 9.44 19.93 13.46
N GLY A 174 9.89 18.92 12.73
CA GLY A 174 11.24 18.33 12.80
C GLY A 174 12.08 18.78 11.64
#